data_0a48417388ea4bf31be4ced25c73bbdf
#
_entry.id   0a48417388ea4bf31be4ced25c73bbdf
#
_cell.length_a   1.000
_cell.length_b   1.000
_cell.length_c   1.000
_cell.angle_alpha   90.00
_cell.angle_beta   90.00
_cell.angle_gamma   90.00
#
_symmetry.space_group_name_H-M   'P 1'
#
loop_
_entity.id
_entity.type
_entity.pdbx_description
1 polymer ?
#
loop_
_entity_poly.entity_id
_entity_poly.type
_entity_poly.pdbx_seq_one_letter_code
_entity_poly.pdbx_strand_id
1 'polypeptide(L)'
;NEFILEINENINQVDCFGDIQGEAECDLCDVCNGGNLDLDDCGICNGGNLDLDCNGICFGDASYDECGICEGDNSTCSGCTDINAENYNQDAVFYDGNCIYNDRKFEVPNEYLTIQDAIFYSQNGDTVIVSEGVYDENIDFLGKSILVKSLYENIDSISNYVISGIDSLSTITISNQENFSGLYGFTIMNGYGHGVSFEDFVSLAANSDDLDSLLSNVIRGGGISIIESNPHIKDVYIRNN
;
A
#
# COMPACT_ATOMS: atom_id res chain seq x y z
N ASN A 1 45.97 -40.60 69.32
CA ASN A 1 45.67 -41.04 67.97
C ASN A 1 44.42 -40.31 67.50
N GLU A 2 44.60 -39.19 66.82
CA GLU A 2 43.55 -38.51 66.08
C GLU A 2 43.43 -39.23 64.73
N PHE A 3 42.30 -39.85 64.52
CA PHE A 3 41.89 -40.27 63.15
C PHE A 3 41.34 -39.03 62.42
N ILE A 4 42.12 -38.49 61.52
CA ILE A 4 41.65 -37.53 60.55
C ILE A 4 40.89 -38.36 59.52
N LEU A 5 39.56 -38.24 59.50
CA LEU A 5 38.71 -38.66 58.39
C LEU A 5 38.96 -37.65 57.29
N GLU A 6 39.80 -37.98 56.32
CA GLU A 6 39.78 -37.29 55.02
C GLU A 6 38.44 -37.63 54.35
N ILE A 7 37.49 -36.73 54.42
CA ILE A 7 36.27 -36.78 53.59
C ILE A 7 36.72 -36.53 52.17
N ASN A 8 36.75 -37.57 51.38
CA ASN A 8 37.00 -37.45 49.95
C ASN A 8 35.72 -36.78 49.30
N GLU A 9 35.76 -35.49 49.07
CA GLU A 9 34.64 -34.72 48.55
C GLU A 9 34.22 -35.12 47.13
N ASN A 10 34.92 -36.10 46.52
CA ASN A 10 34.71 -36.52 45.14
C ASN A 10 33.80 -37.75 44.95
N ILE A 11 33.15 -38.27 46.01
CA ILE A 11 32.48 -39.58 45.97
C ILE A 11 31.06 -39.47 45.30
N ASN A 12 30.52 -38.27 45.11
CA ASN A 12 29.17 -38.09 44.59
C ASN A 12 29.07 -37.10 43.41
N GLN A 13 30.15 -36.86 42.69
CA GLN A 13 30.07 -36.07 41.50
C GLN A 13 29.46 -36.95 40.40
N VAL A 14 28.25 -36.57 39.96
CA VAL A 14 27.58 -37.21 38.84
C VAL A 14 27.86 -36.40 37.58
N ASP A 15 28.02 -37.07 36.47
CA ASP A 15 28.19 -36.44 35.16
C ASP A 15 26.84 -35.97 34.59
N CYS A 16 26.87 -35.45 33.40
CA CYS A 16 25.69 -34.93 32.70
C CYS A 16 24.60 -35.99 32.47
N PHE A 17 24.92 -37.25 32.40
CA PHE A 17 23.95 -38.35 32.32
C PHE A 17 23.50 -38.86 33.70
N GLY A 18 24.09 -38.38 34.78
CA GLY A 18 23.80 -38.83 36.16
C GLY A 18 24.63 -40.00 36.60
N ASP A 19 25.70 -40.38 35.89
CA ASP A 19 26.60 -41.46 36.26
C ASP A 19 27.63 -40.97 37.26
N ILE A 20 27.82 -41.77 38.35
CA ILE A 20 28.80 -41.47 39.41
C ILE A 20 30.22 -41.65 38.85
N GLN A 21 31.03 -40.56 38.93
CA GLN A 21 32.37 -40.48 38.34
C GLN A 21 32.42 -40.67 36.82
N GLY A 22 31.32 -40.40 36.12
CA GLY A 22 31.29 -40.30 34.66
C GLY A 22 32.07 -39.09 34.16
N GLU A 23 32.42 -39.10 32.85
CA GLU A 23 33.21 -38.04 32.18
C GLU A 23 32.35 -37.19 31.22
N ALA A 24 31.03 -37.39 31.16
CA ALA A 24 30.16 -36.64 30.27
C ALA A 24 29.97 -35.21 30.79
N GLU A 25 30.25 -34.23 29.93
CA GLU A 25 30.09 -32.81 30.23
C GLU A 25 28.78 -32.27 29.57
N CYS A 26 28.05 -31.42 30.30
CA CYS A 26 26.97 -30.66 29.70
C CYS A 26 27.57 -29.51 28.89
N ASP A 27 27.06 -29.31 27.69
CA ASP A 27 27.37 -28.10 26.91
C ASP A 27 26.56 -26.89 27.43
N LEU A 28 26.69 -25.71 26.75
CA LEU A 28 26.01 -24.50 27.17
C LEU A 28 24.48 -24.57 26.99
N CYS A 29 23.97 -25.58 26.29
CA CYS A 29 22.56 -25.85 26.10
C CYS A 29 22.01 -26.97 26.96
N ASP A 30 22.79 -27.40 28.01
CA ASP A 30 22.47 -28.53 28.88
C ASP A 30 22.35 -29.88 28.15
N VAL A 31 22.99 -29.99 26.97
CA VAL A 31 23.03 -31.24 26.20
C VAL A 31 24.31 -32.00 26.56
N CYS A 32 24.15 -33.23 27.03
CA CYS A 32 25.30 -34.09 27.41
C CYS A 32 26.15 -34.42 26.19
N ASN A 33 27.43 -34.05 26.22
CA ASN A 33 28.38 -34.21 25.13
C ASN A 33 27.90 -33.57 23.79
N GLY A 34 27.02 -32.57 23.86
CA GLY A 34 26.41 -31.91 22.70
C GLY A 34 27.37 -31.05 21.88
N GLY A 35 28.45 -30.56 22.53
CA GLY A 35 29.49 -29.79 21.85
C GLY A 35 29.02 -28.44 21.34
N ASN A 36 27.98 -27.87 21.96
CA ASN A 36 27.38 -26.58 21.59
C ASN A 36 26.81 -26.56 20.15
N LEU A 37 26.42 -27.69 19.57
CA LEU A 37 25.87 -27.77 18.22
C LEU A 37 24.51 -27.06 18.09
N ASP A 38 23.78 -26.96 19.20
CA ASP A 38 22.47 -26.30 19.28
C ASP A 38 22.57 -24.81 19.66
N LEU A 39 23.80 -24.29 19.83
CA LEU A 39 24.04 -22.88 20.13
C LEU A 39 24.17 -22.10 18.86
N ASP A 40 23.38 -21.02 18.73
CA ASP A 40 23.50 -20.09 17.60
C ASP A 40 24.65 -19.07 17.80
N ASP A 41 24.88 -18.20 16.79
CA ASP A 41 25.95 -17.23 16.83
C ASP A 41 25.77 -16.17 17.93
N CYS A 42 24.56 -16.02 18.47
CA CYS A 42 24.24 -15.12 19.57
C CYS A 42 24.32 -15.79 20.95
N GLY A 43 24.70 -17.06 20.97
CA GLY A 43 24.80 -17.83 22.22
C GLY A 43 23.45 -18.30 22.76
N ILE A 44 22.43 -18.39 21.91
CA ILE A 44 21.09 -18.85 22.26
C ILE A 44 20.91 -20.30 21.81
N CYS A 45 20.49 -21.16 22.75
CA CYS A 45 20.21 -22.53 22.44
C CYS A 45 18.99 -22.67 21.51
N ASN A 46 19.16 -23.33 20.36
CA ASN A 46 18.16 -23.50 19.35
C ASN A 46 17.59 -22.16 18.82
N GLY A 47 18.32 -21.04 18.95
CA GLY A 47 17.89 -19.70 18.56
C GLY A 47 17.83 -19.50 17.05
N GLY A 48 18.63 -20.25 16.29
CA GLY A 48 18.61 -20.24 14.82
C GLY A 48 18.99 -18.89 14.22
N ASN A 49 19.79 -18.10 14.93
CA ASN A 49 20.24 -16.76 14.54
C ASN A 49 19.11 -15.74 14.36
N LEU A 50 17.94 -15.94 14.99
CA LEU A 50 16.81 -15.02 14.90
C LEU A 50 17.09 -13.67 15.58
N ASP A 51 18.05 -13.63 16.48
CA ASP A 51 18.47 -12.43 17.20
C ASP A 51 19.67 -11.69 16.55
N LEU A 52 20.10 -12.15 15.37
CA LEU A 52 21.05 -11.39 14.55
C LEU A 52 20.30 -10.33 13.75
N ASP A 53 20.81 -9.11 13.79
CA ASP A 53 20.38 -8.07 12.85
C ASP A 53 20.98 -8.31 11.44
N CYS A 54 20.60 -7.49 10.48
CA CYS A 54 21.07 -7.65 9.10
C CYS A 54 22.57 -7.38 8.91
N ASN A 55 23.25 -6.77 9.89
CA ASN A 55 24.72 -6.60 9.92
C ASN A 55 25.41 -7.79 10.63
N GLY A 56 24.65 -8.77 11.11
CA GLY A 56 25.18 -9.91 11.85
C GLY A 56 25.55 -9.59 13.30
N ILE A 57 24.97 -8.56 13.88
CA ILE A 57 25.17 -8.16 15.28
C ILE A 57 24.04 -8.75 16.13
N CYS A 58 24.41 -9.50 17.17
CA CYS A 58 23.43 -10.05 18.11
C CYS A 58 22.67 -8.96 18.84
N PHE A 59 21.33 -9.05 18.81
CA PHE A 59 20.42 -8.08 19.42
C PHE A 59 20.61 -6.65 18.88
N GLY A 60 21.15 -6.52 17.66
CA GLY A 60 21.29 -5.25 16.98
C GLY A 60 19.95 -4.72 16.45
N ASP A 61 19.93 -3.43 16.10
CA ASP A 61 18.73 -2.72 15.63
C ASP A 61 18.67 -2.57 14.10
N ALA A 62 19.71 -3.01 13.38
CA ALA A 62 19.77 -2.89 11.93
C ALA A 62 18.73 -3.78 11.25
N SER A 63 17.96 -3.21 10.33
CA SER A 63 16.93 -3.93 9.59
C SER A 63 17.17 -3.83 8.09
N TYR A 64 16.68 -4.83 7.35
CA TYR A 64 16.62 -4.75 5.90
C TYR A 64 15.55 -3.74 5.49
N ASP A 65 15.88 -2.93 4.48
CA ASP A 65 14.88 -2.19 3.74
C ASP A 65 14.05 -3.16 2.87
N GLU A 66 13.00 -2.65 2.22
CA GLU A 66 12.13 -3.47 1.39
C GLU A 66 12.81 -3.94 0.08
N CYS A 67 13.98 -3.38 -0.26
CA CYS A 67 14.86 -3.86 -1.33
C CYS A 67 15.81 -4.99 -0.88
N GLY A 68 15.78 -5.37 0.39
CA GLY A 68 16.68 -6.36 0.96
C GLY A 68 18.08 -5.83 1.27
N ILE A 69 18.26 -4.51 1.35
CA ILE A 69 19.52 -3.87 1.71
C ILE A 69 19.51 -3.56 3.21
N CYS A 70 20.53 -4.01 3.92
CA CYS A 70 20.68 -3.73 5.34
C CYS A 70 20.90 -2.22 5.56
N GLU A 71 20.06 -1.61 6.43
CA GLU A 71 20.02 -0.16 6.68
C GLU A 71 19.83 0.68 5.41
N GLY A 72 19.17 0.11 4.40
CA GLY A 72 18.84 0.80 3.17
C GLY A 72 17.70 1.80 3.35
N ASP A 73 17.47 2.61 2.31
CA ASP A 73 16.44 3.64 2.24
C ASP A 73 15.42 3.40 1.10
N ASN A 74 15.35 2.17 0.60
CA ASN A 74 14.53 1.75 -0.54
C ASN A 74 14.93 2.39 -1.89
N SER A 75 16.00 3.19 -1.96
CA SER A 75 16.37 3.90 -3.19
C SER A 75 16.85 2.97 -4.30
N THR A 76 17.36 1.79 -3.95
CA THR A 76 17.94 0.83 -4.92
C THR A 76 16.90 0.09 -5.75
N CYS A 77 15.66 0.01 -5.26
CA CYS A 77 14.55 -0.63 -5.96
C CYS A 77 13.35 0.32 -6.14
N SER A 78 13.57 1.63 -6.03
CA SER A 78 12.57 2.63 -6.36
C SER A 78 12.68 3.07 -7.83
N GLY A 79 11.57 3.49 -8.41
CA GLY A 79 11.50 3.95 -9.78
C GLY A 79 10.08 3.99 -10.29
N CYS A 80 9.92 4.26 -11.58
CA CYS A 80 8.60 4.19 -12.20
C CYS A 80 8.13 2.75 -12.36
N THR A 81 7.04 2.38 -11.70
CA THR A 81 6.43 1.04 -11.73
C THR A 81 5.32 0.89 -12.77
N ASP A 82 4.96 1.95 -13.49
CA ASP A 82 3.95 1.89 -14.56
C ASP A 82 4.59 1.44 -15.88
N ILE A 83 4.16 0.27 -16.38
CA ILE A 83 4.66 -0.32 -17.63
C ILE A 83 4.42 0.57 -18.87
N ASN A 84 3.48 1.51 -18.79
CA ASN A 84 3.16 2.44 -19.89
C ASN A 84 4.01 3.70 -19.87
N ALA A 85 4.82 3.93 -18.85
CA ALA A 85 5.71 5.07 -18.77
C ALA A 85 6.97 4.85 -19.62
N GLU A 86 7.51 5.95 -20.20
CA GLU A 86 8.75 5.90 -20.99
C GLU A 86 9.98 5.47 -20.16
N ASN A 87 9.96 5.79 -18.88
CA ASN A 87 11.01 5.44 -17.92
C ASN A 87 10.61 4.29 -16.99
N TYR A 88 9.72 3.39 -17.45
CA TYR A 88 9.36 2.18 -16.69
C TYR A 88 10.61 1.43 -16.25
N ASN A 89 10.70 1.10 -14.98
CA ASN A 89 11.77 0.30 -14.41
C ASN A 89 11.19 -1.04 -13.91
N GLN A 90 11.51 -2.11 -14.62
CA GLN A 90 11.03 -3.46 -14.29
C GLN A 90 11.53 -3.94 -12.92
N ASP A 91 12.69 -3.44 -12.46
CA ASP A 91 13.30 -3.83 -11.18
C ASP A 91 12.80 -2.97 -10.00
N ALA A 92 11.98 -1.94 -10.29
CA ALA A 92 11.39 -1.12 -9.24
C ALA A 92 10.26 -1.86 -8.52
N VAL A 93 10.37 -1.93 -7.20
CA VAL A 93 9.35 -2.44 -6.29
C VAL A 93 8.52 -1.30 -5.73
N PHE A 94 9.14 -0.10 -5.60
CA PHE A 94 8.51 1.10 -5.08
C PHE A 94 8.44 2.18 -6.14
N TYR A 95 7.26 2.80 -6.22
CA TYR A 95 7.05 3.99 -7.05
C TYR A 95 7.72 5.22 -6.42
N ASP A 96 8.61 5.86 -7.18
CA ASP A 96 9.37 7.05 -6.76
C ASP A 96 8.69 8.39 -7.08
N GLY A 97 7.51 8.37 -7.70
CA GLY A 97 6.79 9.57 -8.11
C GLY A 97 7.22 10.14 -9.47
N ASN A 98 8.14 9.51 -10.19
CA ASN A 98 8.81 10.09 -11.36
C ASN A 98 8.51 9.34 -12.68
N CYS A 99 7.30 8.78 -12.86
CA CYS A 99 6.92 8.22 -14.16
C CYS A 99 6.83 9.33 -15.22
N ILE A 100 7.48 9.10 -16.35
CA ILE A 100 7.47 10.00 -17.52
C ILE A 100 6.55 9.40 -18.57
N TYR A 101 5.57 10.17 -19.00
CA TYR A 101 4.62 9.77 -20.03
C TYR A 101 4.72 10.69 -21.24
N ASN A 102 4.37 10.17 -22.40
CA ASN A 102 4.19 10.96 -23.61
C ASN A 102 2.80 11.65 -23.51
N ASP A 103 2.76 12.84 -22.87
CA ASP A 103 1.53 13.60 -22.62
C ASP A 103 0.86 14.04 -23.94
N ARG A 104 -0.08 13.22 -24.41
CA ARG A 104 -0.99 13.62 -25.50
C ARG A 104 -2.17 14.38 -24.91
N LYS A 105 -2.66 15.37 -25.65
CA LYS A 105 -3.81 16.17 -25.25
C LYS A 105 -5.02 15.81 -26.11
N PHE A 106 -6.13 15.60 -25.45
CA PHE A 106 -7.43 15.26 -26.04
C PHE A 106 -8.39 16.41 -25.72
N GLU A 107 -8.80 17.16 -26.71
CA GLU A 107 -9.62 18.37 -26.50
C GLU A 107 -11.12 18.09 -26.64
N VAL A 108 -11.88 18.50 -25.64
CA VAL A 108 -13.33 18.40 -25.58
C VAL A 108 -13.93 19.82 -25.58
N PRO A 109 -14.86 20.17 -26.45
CA PRO A 109 -15.51 19.31 -27.46
C PRO A 109 -14.85 19.37 -28.85
N ASN A 110 -13.63 19.90 -28.99
CA ASN A 110 -13.01 20.16 -30.30
C ASN A 110 -12.68 18.90 -31.09
N GLU A 111 -12.06 17.91 -30.43
CA GLU A 111 -11.65 16.64 -31.05
C GLU A 111 -12.63 15.51 -30.68
N TYR A 112 -13.12 15.51 -29.45
CA TYR A 112 -14.05 14.53 -28.92
C TYR A 112 -15.29 15.24 -28.39
N LEU A 113 -16.46 14.77 -28.77
CA LEU A 113 -17.72 15.43 -28.38
C LEU A 113 -18.04 15.28 -26.89
N THR A 114 -17.57 14.21 -26.28
CA THR A 114 -17.79 13.90 -24.86
C THR A 114 -16.47 13.71 -24.11
N ILE A 115 -16.48 13.95 -22.81
CA ILE A 115 -15.31 13.70 -21.95
C ILE A 115 -15.04 12.19 -21.89
N GLN A 116 -16.11 11.38 -21.85
CA GLN A 116 -15.97 9.91 -21.79
C GLN A 116 -15.31 9.35 -23.05
N ASP A 117 -15.63 9.87 -24.25
CA ASP A 117 -14.95 9.45 -25.48
C ASP A 117 -13.46 9.82 -25.47
N ALA A 118 -13.11 11.02 -25.02
CA ALA A 118 -11.71 11.43 -24.87
C ALA A 118 -10.96 10.50 -23.88
N ILE A 119 -11.58 10.15 -22.77
CA ILE A 119 -11.03 9.18 -21.82
C ILE A 119 -10.87 7.79 -22.48
N PHE A 120 -11.86 7.36 -23.26
CA PHE A 120 -11.81 6.05 -23.91
C PHE A 120 -10.60 5.89 -24.84
N TYR A 121 -10.25 6.93 -25.60
CA TYR A 121 -9.11 6.92 -26.53
C TYR A 121 -7.78 7.32 -25.90
N SER A 122 -7.76 7.87 -24.68
CA SER A 122 -6.53 8.21 -23.96
C SER A 122 -5.79 6.97 -23.46
N GLN A 123 -4.53 7.15 -23.07
CA GLN A 123 -3.67 6.18 -22.41
C GLN A 123 -3.12 6.78 -21.11
N ASN A 124 -2.51 5.96 -20.28
CA ASN A 124 -1.85 6.44 -19.06
C ASN A 124 -0.88 7.58 -19.39
N GLY A 125 -0.93 8.65 -18.58
CA GLY A 125 -0.15 9.87 -18.75
C GLY A 125 -0.77 10.92 -19.65
N ASP A 126 -1.81 10.59 -20.44
CA ASP A 126 -2.48 11.55 -21.31
C ASP A 126 -3.31 12.58 -20.52
N THR A 127 -3.56 13.73 -21.14
CA THR A 127 -4.38 14.81 -20.58
C THR A 127 -5.63 15.03 -21.42
N VAL A 128 -6.81 14.94 -20.79
CA VAL A 128 -8.09 15.37 -21.36
C VAL A 128 -8.35 16.81 -20.95
N ILE A 129 -8.46 17.71 -21.92
CA ILE A 129 -8.67 19.14 -21.74
C ILE A 129 -10.11 19.48 -22.10
N VAL A 130 -10.86 20.00 -21.12
CA VAL A 130 -12.29 20.27 -21.28
C VAL A 130 -12.52 21.77 -21.33
N SER A 131 -13.18 22.24 -22.41
CA SER A 131 -13.59 23.61 -22.55
C SER A 131 -14.83 23.96 -21.72
N GLU A 132 -15.16 25.25 -21.61
CA GLU A 132 -16.36 25.72 -20.93
C GLU A 132 -17.62 25.06 -21.51
N GLY A 133 -18.51 24.61 -20.62
CA GLY A 133 -19.77 23.96 -21.04
C GLY A 133 -20.41 23.13 -19.93
N VAL A 134 -21.57 22.60 -20.28
CA VAL A 134 -22.28 21.59 -19.46
C VAL A 134 -22.23 20.27 -20.22
N TYR A 135 -21.67 19.30 -19.61
CA TYR A 135 -21.49 17.93 -20.14
C TYR A 135 -22.41 16.98 -19.36
N ASP A 136 -23.50 16.60 -20.00
CA ASP A 136 -24.50 15.69 -19.43
C ASP A 136 -24.04 14.24 -19.67
N GLU A 137 -23.18 13.73 -18.79
CA GLU A 137 -22.58 12.40 -18.90
C GLU A 137 -22.07 11.89 -17.55
N ASN A 138 -21.97 10.58 -17.42
CA ASN A 138 -21.26 9.94 -16.32
C ASN A 138 -19.86 9.55 -16.81
N ILE A 139 -18.84 9.83 -16.01
CA ILE A 139 -17.43 9.66 -16.35
C ILE A 139 -16.86 8.47 -15.58
N ASP A 140 -16.23 7.57 -16.31
CA ASP A 140 -15.40 6.49 -15.75
C ASP A 140 -13.97 6.63 -16.29
N PHE A 141 -12.98 6.63 -15.41
CA PHE A 141 -11.55 6.72 -15.79
C PHE A 141 -11.02 5.43 -16.42
N LEU A 142 -11.78 4.34 -16.37
CA LEU A 142 -11.49 3.05 -17.03
C LEU A 142 -10.17 2.39 -16.60
N GLY A 143 -9.74 2.58 -15.36
CA GLY A 143 -8.47 2.04 -14.86
C GLY A 143 -7.24 2.81 -15.37
N LYS A 144 -7.40 4.04 -15.88
CA LYS A 144 -6.31 4.81 -16.49
C LYS A 144 -5.79 5.90 -15.58
N SER A 145 -4.48 6.02 -15.51
CA SER A 145 -3.78 7.12 -14.84
C SER A 145 -3.67 8.34 -15.77
N ILE A 146 -4.73 9.11 -15.87
CA ILE A 146 -4.87 10.27 -16.76
C ILE A 146 -5.24 11.54 -16.00
N LEU A 147 -4.96 12.69 -16.58
CA LEU A 147 -5.41 13.99 -16.07
C LEU A 147 -6.63 14.48 -16.87
N VAL A 148 -7.78 14.60 -16.21
CA VAL A 148 -8.96 15.28 -16.76
C VAL A 148 -9.02 16.66 -16.13
N LYS A 149 -8.87 17.71 -16.93
CA LYS A 149 -8.88 19.10 -16.45
C LYS A 149 -9.65 20.04 -17.32
N SER A 150 -10.29 21.03 -16.70
CA SER A 150 -10.88 22.16 -17.39
C SER A 150 -9.84 23.24 -17.72
N LEU A 151 -10.20 24.17 -18.58
CA LEU A 151 -9.41 25.36 -18.93
C LEU A 151 -9.72 26.54 -17.99
N TYR A 152 -10.14 26.29 -16.74
CA TYR A 152 -10.47 27.39 -15.82
C TYR A 152 -9.26 28.31 -15.56
N GLU A 153 -9.49 29.62 -15.54
CA GLU A 153 -8.44 30.61 -15.27
C GLU A 153 -8.33 30.95 -13.78
N ASN A 154 -9.46 30.91 -13.09
CA ASN A 154 -9.55 31.21 -11.65
C ASN A 154 -10.71 30.42 -11.03
N ILE A 155 -10.76 30.40 -9.69
CA ILE A 155 -11.72 29.60 -8.92
C ILE A 155 -13.18 29.99 -9.21
N ASP A 156 -13.45 31.25 -9.53
CA ASP A 156 -14.82 31.74 -9.81
C ASP A 156 -15.35 31.23 -11.15
N SER A 157 -14.45 30.94 -12.11
CA SER A 157 -14.82 30.44 -13.43
C SER A 157 -15.14 28.96 -13.49
N ILE A 158 -14.85 28.19 -12.42
CA ILE A 158 -15.11 26.73 -12.34
C ILE A 158 -16.60 26.41 -12.53
N SER A 159 -17.49 27.33 -12.14
CA SER A 159 -18.94 27.17 -12.34
C SER A 159 -19.38 27.05 -13.80
N ASN A 160 -18.49 27.41 -14.75
CA ASN A 160 -18.73 27.30 -16.17
C ASN A 160 -18.35 25.94 -16.76
N TYR A 161 -17.68 25.09 -15.99
CA TYR A 161 -17.20 23.78 -16.40
C TYR A 161 -17.97 22.70 -15.61
N VAL A 162 -19.11 22.29 -16.14
CA VAL A 162 -20.05 21.44 -15.41
C VAL A 162 -20.07 20.05 -16.00
N ILE A 163 -19.91 19.04 -15.13
CA ILE A 163 -20.20 17.64 -15.45
C ILE A 163 -21.45 17.25 -14.66
N SER A 164 -22.50 16.90 -15.39
CA SER A 164 -23.85 16.63 -14.86
C SER A 164 -24.20 15.16 -15.09
N GLY A 165 -24.37 14.39 -14.03
CA GLY A 165 -24.78 12.99 -14.12
C GLY A 165 -26.16 12.82 -14.78
N ILE A 166 -26.33 11.77 -15.54
CA ILE A 166 -27.55 11.52 -16.37
C ILE A 166 -28.37 10.30 -15.93
N ASP A 167 -27.82 9.48 -15.07
CA ASP A 167 -28.51 8.25 -14.63
C ASP A 167 -28.32 8.01 -13.11
N SER A 168 -28.66 6.81 -12.65
CA SER A 168 -28.61 6.43 -11.23
C SER A 168 -27.22 6.02 -10.74
N LEU A 169 -26.14 6.51 -11.37
CA LEU A 169 -24.75 6.24 -11.00
C LEU A 169 -24.07 7.49 -10.44
N SER A 170 -22.86 7.35 -9.92
CA SER A 170 -22.01 8.48 -9.60
C SER A 170 -21.66 9.23 -10.88
N THR A 171 -21.61 10.57 -10.81
CA THR A 171 -21.21 11.39 -11.98
C THR A 171 -19.78 11.07 -12.41
N ILE A 172 -18.88 10.87 -11.45
CA ILE A 172 -17.48 10.48 -11.70
C ILE A 172 -17.19 9.18 -10.99
N THR A 173 -16.57 8.24 -11.69
CA THR A 173 -16.04 6.99 -11.12
C THR A 173 -14.54 6.90 -11.38
N ILE A 174 -13.77 6.69 -10.31
CA ILE A 174 -12.32 6.46 -10.32
C ILE A 174 -12.08 5.17 -9.57
N SER A 175 -11.59 4.13 -10.26
CA SER A 175 -11.50 2.79 -9.71
C SER A 175 -10.33 2.00 -10.31
N ASN A 176 -10.05 0.79 -9.74
CA ASN A 176 -9.04 -0.11 -10.27
C ASN A 176 -7.59 0.41 -10.20
N GLN A 177 -7.21 0.99 -9.04
CA GLN A 177 -5.84 1.45 -8.75
C GLN A 177 -5.37 2.64 -9.59
N GLU A 178 -6.28 3.55 -9.94
CA GLU A 178 -5.99 4.80 -10.63
C GLU A 178 -5.27 5.82 -9.71
N ASN A 179 -4.08 5.44 -9.22
CA ASN A 179 -3.38 6.18 -8.17
C ASN A 179 -2.72 7.48 -8.65
N PHE A 180 -2.64 7.69 -9.97
CA PHE A 180 -1.99 8.86 -10.57
C PHE A 180 -2.96 9.67 -11.44
N SER A 181 -4.24 9.36 -11.39
CA SER A 181 -5.26 10.11 -12.09
C SER A 181 -5.53 11.46 -11.42
N GLY A 182 -5.97 12.43 -12.19
CA GLY A 182 -6.30 13.77 -11.72
C GLY A 182 -7.63 14.28 -12.27
N LEU A 183 -8.37 15.00 -11.42
CA LEU A 183 -9.62 15.70 -11.82
C LEU A 183 -9.55 17.15 -11.32
N TYR A 184 -9.39 18.12 -12.23
CA TYR A 184 -9.13 19.51 -11.88
C TYR A 184 -10.13 20.48 -12.51
N GLY A 185 -10.73 21.34 -11.69
CA GLY A 185 -11.44 22.53 -12.12
C GLY A 185 -12.87 22.31 -12.61
N PHE A 186 -13.66 21.47 -11.95
CA PHE A 186 -15.04 21.17 -12.37
C PHE A 186 -16.09 21.45 -11.28
N THR A 187 -17.30 21.76 -11.74
CA THR A 187 -18.52 21.62 -10.94
C THR A 187 -19.19 20.30 -11.29
N ILE A 188 -19.36 19.41 -10.30
CA ILE A 188 -19.97 18.10 -10.43
C ILE A 188 -21.38 18.16 -9.84
N MET A 189 -22.37 17.71 -10.56
CA MET A 189 -23.75 17.73 -10.11
C MET A 189 -24.60 16.58 -10.66
N ASN A 190 -25.77 16.39 -10.06
CA ASN A 190 -26.79 15.43 -10.46
C ASN A 190 -26.34 13.95 -10.44
N GLY A 191 -25.32 13.61 -9.64
CA GLY A 191 -24.94 12.23 -9.45
C GLY A 191 -25.84 11.52 -8.44
N TYR A 192 -26.20 10.30 -8.72
CA TYR A 192 -26.90 9.42 -7.80
C TYR A 192 -25.92 8.41 -7.20
N GLY A 193 -25.67 8.52 -5.90
CA GLY A 193 -24.87 7.52 -5.20
C GLY A 193 -25.68 6.24 -5.01
N HIS A 194 -25.09 5.09 -5.21
CA HIS A 194 -25.58 3.84 -4.63
C HIS A 194 -25.16 3.82 -3.15
N GLY A 195 -25.82 4.63 -2.33
CA GLY A 195 -25.71 4.52 -0.89
C GLY A 195 -26.58 3.36 -0.42
N VAL A 196 -26.06 2.48 0.42
CA VAL A 196 -26.94 1.70 1.31
C VAL A 196 -27.67 2.70 2.20
N SER A 197 -28.94 2.45 2.46
CA SER A 197 -29.67 3.23 3.44
C SER A 197 -28.96 3.17 4.78
N PHE A 198 -29.12 4.18 5.64
CA PHE A 198 -28.53 4.15 6.98
C PHE A 198 -28.93 2.89 7.76
N GLU A 199 -30.14 2.37 7.55
CA GLU A 199 -30.63 1.14 8.16
C GLU A 199 -29.90 -0.11 7.63
N ASP A 200 -29.66 -0.17 6.33
CA ASP A 200 -28.88 -1.25 5.71
C ASP A 200 -27.42 -1.20 6.14
N PHE A 201 -26.82 0.01 6.24
CA PHE A 201 -25.49 0.21 6.75
C PHE A 201 -25.33 -0.28 8.20
N VAL A 202 -26.26 0.07 9.09
CA VAL A 202 -26.25 -0.39 10.49
C VAL A 202 -26.38 -1.92 10.56
N SER A 203 -27.18 -2.52 9.71
CA SER A 203 -27.34 -3.98 9.64
C SER A 203 -26.05 -4.67 9.16
N LEU A 204 -25.37 -4.12 8.16
CA LEU A 204 -24.10 -4.63 7.65
C LEU A 204 -22.97 -4.44 8.66
N ALA A 205 -22.88 -3.27 9.32
CA ALA A 205 -21.87 -2.97 10.34
C ALA A 205 -22.01 -3.86 11.58
N ALA A 206 -23.23 -4.23 11.96
CA ALA A 206 -23.50 -5.12 13.10
C ALA A 206 -23.03 -6.57 12.86
N ASN A 207 -22.80 -6.97 11.61
CA ASN A 207 -22.43 -8.33 11.21
C ASN A 207 -20.99 -8.43 10.66
N SER A 208 -20.19 -7.37 10.73
CA SER A 208 -18.83 -7.33 10.18
C SER A 208 -17.80 -7.07 11.27
N ASP A 209 -16.76 -7.92 11.32
CA ASP A 209 -15.62 -7.74 12.20
C ASP A 209 -14.59 -6.70 11.65
N ASP A 210 -14.79 -6.23 10.41
CA ASP A 210 -13.91 -5.28 9.72
C ASP A 210 -14.72 -4.10 9.16
N LEU A 211 -14.82 -3.04 9.96
CA LEU A 211 -15.58 -1.83 9.63
C LEU A 211 -14.95 -1.03 8.48
N ASP A 212 -13.62 -1.04 8.36
CA ASP A 212 -12.90 -0.28 7.32
C ASP A 212 -13.10 -0.90 5.93
N SER A 213 -13.10 -2.23 5.85
CA SER A 213 -13.44 -2.97 4.63
C SER A 213 -14.90 -2.76 4.21
N LEU A 214 -15.80 -2.65 5.19
CA LEU A 214 -17.22 -2.39 4.93
C LEU A 214 -17.44 -0.96 4.41
N LEU A 215 -16.80 0.02 5.00
CA LEU A 215 -16.90 1.43 4.59
C LEU A 215 -16.39 1.65 3.17
N SER A 216 -15.31 0.97 2.76
CA SER A 216 -14.78 1.06 1.40
C SER A 216 -15.72 0.49 0.32
N ASN A 217 -16.57 -0.47 0.70
CA ASN A 217 -17.47 -1.16 -0.23
C ASN A 217 -18.89 -0.57 -0.28
N VAL A 218 -19.27 0.26 0.70
CA VAL A 218 -20.69 0.62 0.93
C VAL A 218 -20.98 2.09 0.66
N ILE A 219 -19.99 2.99 0.78
CA ILE A 219 -20.20 4.43 0.58
C ILE A 219 -19.73 4.82 -0.83
N ARG A 220 -20.66 4.81 -1.78
CA ARG A 220 -20.42 5.40 -3.11
C ARG A 220 -21.09 6.77 -3.15
N GLY A 221 -20.27 7.84 -3.29
CA GLY A 221 -20.76 9.20 -3.38
C GLY A 221 -21.55 9.44 -4.69
N GLY A 222 -22.60 10.25 -4.63
CA GLY A 222 -23.37 10.62 -5.83
C GLY A 222 -22.53 11.40 -6.83
N GLY A 223 -21.75 12.38 -6.37
CA GLY A 223 -20.90 13.18 -7.24
C GLY A 223 -19.67 12.43 -7.71
N ILE A 224 -18.85 11.94 -6.80
CA ILE A 224 -17.60 11.22 -7.11
C ILE A 224 -17.54 9.93 -6.30
N SER A 225 -17.25 8.82 -6.99
CA SER A 225 -16.98 7.51 -6.40
C SER A 225 -15.50 7.15 -6.61
N ILE A 226 -14.77 6.92 -5.54
CA ILE A 226 -13.37 6.48 -5.56
C ILE A 226 -13.30 5.10 -4.92
N ILE A 227 -12.77 4.12 -5.66
CA ILE A 227 -12.72 2.73 -5.23
C ILE A 227 -11.31 2.21 -5.49
N GLU A 228 -10.60 1.78 -4.44
CA GLU A 228 -9.23 1.22 -4.54
C GLU A 228 -8.26 2.10 -5.34
N SER A 229 -8.41 3.44 -5.24
CA SER A 229 -7.66 4.42 -6.01
C SER A 229 -7.31 5.63 -5.16
N ASN A 230 -6.23 6.33 -5.52
CA ASN A 230 -5.77 7.53 -4.82
C ASN A 230 -5.53 8.70 -5.80
N PRO A 231 -6.59 9.23 -6.43
CA PRO A 231 -6.48 10.31 -7.40
C PRO A 231 -6.15 11.66 -6.76
N HIS A 232 -5.61 12.56 -7.56
CA HIS A 232 -5.49 13.97 -7.22
C HIS A 232 -6.76 14.73 -7.65
N ILE A 233 -7.51 15.27 -6.68
CA ILE A 233 -8.70 16.09 -6.95
C ILE A 233 -8.42 17.51 -6.50
N LYS A 234 -8.57 18.46 -7.43
CA LYS A 234 -8.26 19.86 -7.16
C LYS A 234 -9.31 20.79 -7.75
N ASP A 235 -9.69 21.80 -6.97
CA ASP A 235 -10.61 22.86 -7.40
C ASP A 235 -11.92 22.28 -7.98
N VAL A 236 -12.57 21.38 -7.23
CA VAL A 236 -13.82 20.71 -7.63
C VAL A 236 -14.95 21.11 -6.68
N TYR A 237 -16.06 21.57 -7.25
CA TYR A 237 -17.30 21.83 -6.54
C TYR A 237 -18.31 20.71 -6.74
N ILE A 238 -18.83 20.12 -5.67
CA ILE A 238 -19.87 19.08 -5.74
C ILE A 238 -21.18 19.67 -5.25
N ARG A 239 -22.20 19.66 -6.11
CA ARG A 239 -23.51 20.27 -5.82
C ARG A 239 -24.65 19.37 -6.28
N ASN A 240 -25.74 19.35 -5.53
CA ASN A 240 -26.99 18.64 -5.89
C ASN A 240 -26.80 17.16 -6.26
N ASN A 241 -26.00 16.46 -5.46
CA ASN A 241 -25.72 15.04 -5.63
C ASN A 241 -26.34 14.23 -4.49
#